data_69f7947cacd540e755a6d7e0ab245cc5
#
_entry.id   69f7947cacd540e755a6d7e0ab245cc5
#
_cell.length_a   1.000
_cell.length_b   1.000
_cell.length_c   1.000
_cell.angle_alpha   90.00
_cell.angle_beta   90.00
_cell.angle_gamma   90.00
#
_symmetry.space_group_name_H-M   'P 1'
#
loop_
_entity.id
_entity.type
_entity.pdbx_description
1 polymer ?
#
loop_
_entity_poly.entity_id
_entity_poly.type
_entity_poly.pdbx_seq_one_letter_code
_entity_poly.pdbx_strand_id
1 'polypeptide(L)'
;MTYIVAEVGINHNGSLKIAEKLIEEAAKTGCDAVKFQNYRTEDFIKEKDLTYTYISQGNSITESQYEMFKRYEIDFEFLCKVKEVCEKNNIDLISTPTNKKGIDDLVKLGCTKIKNGSDFLSNLSLINHMRNTGLEVIISTGMAYQDQIDEVMNQFIDKTNVILLHCTSSYPTHYENVNLNRMVSLRNRYKVRVGFSDHTVDSFSAVASTILGSEFIEKHYTLDHNLPGPDHHFSITPLELKDYVKAIKNANIILGSNKIEPSKSEKETLVNSQLSMFYSKDLDNEILKEGDIYFSRPGDGIPPNKKSNFIGKRLNKKVSKGEKLHKFDFI
;
A
#
# COMPACT_ATOMS: atom_id res chain seq x y z
N MET A 1 -5.09 2.69 -6.48
CA MET A 1 -3.82 1.89 -6.43
C MET A 1 -2.95 2.51 -5.36
N THR A 2 -2.19 1.70 -4.65
CA THR A 2 -1.27 2.15 -3.59
C THR A 2 -0.07 2.87 -4.21
N TYR A 3 0.27 4.04 -3.70
CA TYR A 3 1.45 4.82 -4.07
C TYR A 3 2.67 4.30 -3.31
N ILE A 4 3.75 3.93 -4.01
CA ILE A 4 4.89 3.21 -3.44
C ILE A 4 6.14 4.08 -3.50
N VAL A 5 6.80 4.26 -2.37
CA VAL A 5 7.95 5.15 -2.19
C VAL A 5 9.19 4.36 -1.75
N ALA A 6 10.26 4.51 -2.51
CA ALA A 6 11.59 4.05 -2.14
C ALA A 6 12.28 5.12 -1.27
N GLU A 7 12.39 4.86 0.02
CA GLU A 7 13.06 5.75 0.97
C GLU A 7 14.59 5.60 0.86
N VAL A 8 15.21 6.51 0.15
CA VAL A 8 16.67 6.62 0.09
C VAL A 8 17.22 7.09 1.45
N GLY A 9 16.46 7.97 2.14
CA GLY A 9 16.88 8.52 3.41
C GLY A 9 18.28 9.16 3.32
N ILE A 10 19.22 8.60 4.06
CA ILE A 10 20.63 8.98 4.06
C ILE A 10 21.54 7.99 3.30
N ASN A 11 20.98 6.96 2.66
CA ASN A 11 21.73 5.91 1.94
C ASN A 11 22.49 6.42 0.69
N HIS A 12 22.34 7.70 0.34
CA HIS A 12 23.17 8.36 -0.66
C HIS A 12 24.60 8.63 -0.17
N ASN A 13 24.90 8.46 1.12
CA ASN A 13 26.22 8.64 1.74
C ASN A 13 26.88 9.99 1.41
N GLY A 14 26.11 11.08 1.26
CA GLY A 14 26.58 12.40 0.87
C GLY A 14 27.05 12.50 -0.60
N SER A 15 26.89 11.45 -1.41
CA SER A 15 27.34 11.36 -2.79
C SER A 15 26.21 11.54 -3.79
N LEU A 16 26.28 12.59 -4.60
CA LEU A 16 25.32 12.81 -5.68
C LEU A 16 25.31 11.63 -6.68
N LYS A 17 26.48 11.06 -7.00
CA LYS A 17 26.58 9.90 -7.89
C LYS A 17 25.85 8.67 -7.35
N ILE A 18 25.88 8.43 -6.04
CA ILE A 18 25.13 7.34 -5.41
C ILE A 18 23.63 7.67 -5.44
N ALA A 19 23.25 8.91 -5.14
CA ALA A 19 21.86 9.36 -5.20
C ALA A 19 21.26 9.18 -6.61
N GLU A 20 21.99 9.60 -7.67
CA GLU A 20 21.59 9.40 -9.07
C GLU A 20 21.36 7.92 -9.37
N LYS A 21 22.28 7.06 -8.95
CA LYS A 21 22.16 5.61 -9.17
C LYS A 21 20.98 5.01 -8.43
N LEU A 22 20.72 5.44 -7.18
CA LEU A 22 19.56 5.02 -6.40
C LEU A 22 18.25 5.38 -7.11
N ILE A 23 18.15 6.60 -7.67
CA ILE A 23 16.95 7.06 -8.40
C ILE A 23 16.74 6.23 -9.67
N GLU A 24 17.81 6.05 -10.48
CA GLU A 24 17.74 5.28 -11.73
C GLU A 24 17.31 3.83 -11.51
N GLU A 25 17.83 3.18 -10.49
CA GLU A 25 17.46 1.79 -10.19
C GLU A 25 16.05 1.70 -9.58
N ALA A 26 15.66 2.64 -8.70
CA ALA A 26 14.31 2.70 -8.14
C ALA A 26 13.26 2.87 -9.25
N ALA A 27 13.47 3.77 -10.20
CA ALA A 27 12.54 3.99 -11.31
C ALA A 27 12.26 2.72 -12.14
N LYS A 28 13.27 1.86 -12.31
CA LYS A 28 13.14 0.58 -13.04
C LYS A 28 12.27 -0.45 -12.33
N THR A 29 12.05 -0.30 -11.03
CA THR A 29 11.23 -1.23 -10.24
C THR A 29 9.73 -0.97 -10.40
N GLY A 30 9.37 0.23 -10.86
CA GLY A 30 8.00 0.69 -11.01
C GLY A 30 7.38 1.19 -9.70
N CYS A 31 8.20 1.63 -8.73
CA CYS A 31 7.74 2.48 -7.62
C CYS A 31 7.42 3.90 -8.15
N ASP A 32 6.64 4.66 -7.38
CA ASP A 32 6.09 5.94 -7.83
C ASP A 32 6.99 7.12 -7.44
N ALA A 33 7.75 6.98 -6.36
CA ALA A 33 8.62 8.05 -5.86
C ALA A 33 9.89 7.50 -5.21
N VAL A 34 10.89 8.37 -5.15
CA VAL A 34 12.02 8.27 -4.21
C VAL A 34 11.88 9.33 -3.13
N LYS A 35 12.32 9.01 -1.90
CA LYS A 35 12.29 9.98 -0.81
C LYS A 35 13.68 10.20 -0.22
N PHE A 36 13.99 11.46 0.04
CA PHE A 36 15.22 11.93 0.69
C PHE A 36 14.90 12.62 2.00
N GLN A 37 15.94 13.02 2.73
CA GLN A 37 15.83 13.80 3.96
C GLN A 37 16.68 15.06 3.82
N ASN A 38 16.04 16.23 3.88
CA ASN A 38 16.73 17.50 3.80
C ASN A 38 16.67 18.23 5.15
N TYR A 39 17.75 18.17 5.86
CA TYR A 39 17.85 18.68 7.24
C TYR A 39 19.12 19.49 7.46
N ARG A 40 19.17 20.18 8.59
CA ARG A 40 20.38 20.73 9.21
C ARG A 40 20.49 20.11 10.58
N THR A 41 21.62 19.47 10.86
CA THR A 41 21.83 18.72 12.11
C THR A 41 21.69 19.59 13.33
N GLU A 42 22.13 20.85 13.25
CA GLU A 42 22.02 21.85 14.31
C GLU A 42 20.58 22.17 14.73
N ASP A 43 19.61 21.91 13.86
CA ASP A 43 18.19 22.23 14.13
C ASP A 43 17.55 21.22 15.08
N PHE A 44 18.07 19.99 15.19
CA PHE A 44 17.45 18.93 15.98
C PHE A 44 18.40 18.18 16.92
N ILE A 45 19.71 18.29 16.76
CA ILE A 45 20.68 17.72 17.70
C ILE A 45 21.40 18.84 18.45
N LYS A 46 21.03 19.01 19.72
CA LYS A 46 21.62 20.03 20.58
C LYS A 46 22.89 19.52 21.26
N GLU A 47 22.85 18.28 21.76
CA GLU A 47 23.93 17.64 22.50
C GLU A 47 24.79 16.80 21.56
N LYS A 48 26.03 17.26 21.31
CA LYS A 48 26.92 16.64 20.34
C LYS A 48 27.54 15.31 20.81
N ASP A 49 27.50 15.04 22.09
CA ASP A 49 27.96 13.82 22.75
C ASP A 49 26.89 12.72 22.81
N LEU A 50 25.64 13.03 22.39
CA LEU A 50 24.61 12.03 22.24
C LEU A 50 25.04 10.98 21.21
N THR A 51 25.13 9.72 21.64
CA THR A 51 25.59 8.62 20.79
C THR A 51 24.43 7.82 20.19
N TYR A 52 24.71 7.21 19.05
CA TYR A 52 23.82 6.26 18.38
C TYR A 52 24.61 4.99 18.02
N THR A 53 23.99 3.84 18.25
CA THR A 53 24.56 2.54 17.90
C THR A 53 23.74 1.90 16.78
N TYR A 54 24.41 1.49 15.71
CA TYR A 54 23.79 0.85 14.55
C TYR A 54 24.70 -0.24 13.99
N ILE A 55 24.17 -1.05 13.08
CA ILE A 55 24.93 -2.07 12.37
C ILE A 55 25.36 -1.51 11.00
N SER A 56 26.64 -1.60 10.70
CA SER A 56 27.20 -1.23 9.39
C SER A 56 28.21 -2.28 8.97
N GLN A 57 28.04 -2.86 7.78
CA GLN A 57 28.93 -3.90 7.25
C GLN A 57 29.14 -5.08 8.22
N GLY A 58 28.07 -5.47 8.92
CA GLY A 58 28.10 -6.56 9.91
C GLY A 58 28.72 -6.20 11.27
N ASN A 59 29.20 -4.98 11.45
CA ASN A 59 29.79 -4.51 12.69
C ASN A 59 28.84 -3.55 13.44
N SER A 60 28.89 -3.62 14.78
CA SER A 60 28.21 -2.63 15.63
C SER A 60 29.08 -1.37 15.72
N ILE A 61 28.55 -0.25 15.27
CA ILE A 61 29.20 1.06 15.28
C ILE A 61 28.47 1.94 16.29
N THR A 62 29.24 2.59 17.19
CA THR A 62 28.72 3.61 18.10
C THR A 62 29.46 4.92 17.81
N GLU A 63 28.74 5.95 17.45
CA GLU A 63 29.33 7.27 17.17
C GLU A 63 28.37 8.39 17.62
N SER A 64 28.86 9.64 17.59
CA SER A 64 28.04 10.82 17.84
C SER A 64 26.92 10.92 16.79
N GLN A 65 25.66 11.06 17.23
CA GLN A 65 24.54 11.32 16.32
C GLN A 65 24.78 12.60 15.51
N TYR A 66 25.33 13.64 16.14
CA TYR A 66 25.60 14.90 15.46
C TYR A 66 26.59 14.70 14.29
N GLU A 67 27.72 14.03 14.51
CA GLU A 67 28.72 13.78 13.46
C GLU A 67 28.17 12.85 12.38
N MET A 68 27.37 11.86 12.76
CA MET A 68 26.73 10.96 11.83
C MET A 68 25.77 11.73 10.89
N PHE A 69 24.80 12.47 11.42
CA PHE A 69 23.87 13.22 10.60
C PHE A 69 24.55 14.35 9.82
N LYS A 70 25.55 15.01 10.40
CA LYS A 70 26.32 16.08 9.72
C LYS A 70 26.98 15.59 8.45
N ARG A 71 27.45 14.37 8.42
CA ARG A 71 28.08 13.72 7.26
C ARG A 71 27.13 13.52 6.08
N TYR A 72 25.84 13.35 6.37
CA TYR A 72 24.81 13.05 5.38
C TYR A 72 23.88 14.23 5.04
N GLU A 73 24.16 15.43 5.55
CA GLU A 73 23.42 16.61 5.16
C GLU A 73 23.51 16.85 3.65
N ILE A 74 22.39 17.25 3.06
CA ILE A 74 22.32 17.68 1.67
C ILE A 74 21.85 19.13 1.61
N ASP A 75 22.37 19.86 0.66
CA ASP A 75 22.01 21.25 0.41
C ASP A 75 20.99 21.39 -0.72
N PHE A 76 20.63 22.62 -1.01
CA PHE A 76 19.64 22.91 -2.06
C PHE A 76 20.16 22.57 -3.46
N GLU A 77 21.46 22.73 -3.72
CA GLU A 77 22.05 22.37 -5.01
C GLU A 77 22.01 20.85 -5.25
N PHE A 78 22.30 20.06 -4.22
CA PHE A 78 22.13 18.61 -4.26
C PHE A 78 20.67 18.22 -4.58
N LEU A 79 19.68 18.85 -3.89
CA LEU A 79 18.27 18.61 -4.16
C LEU A 79 17.85 18.99 -5.59
N CYS A 80 18.39 20.08 -6.15
CA CYS A 80 18.16 20.46 -7.55
C CYS A 80 18.62 19.34 -8.50
N LYS A 81 19.81 18.80 -8.28
CA LYS A 81 20.34 17.69 -9.10
C LYS A 81 19.51 16.41 -8.95
N VAL A 82 19.14 16.05 -7.73
CA VAL A 82 18.23 14.92 -7.47
C VAL A 82 16.91 15.11 -8.21
N LYS A 83 16.32 16.30 -8.19
CA LYS A 83 15.09 16.62 -8.90
C LYS A 83 15.23 16.46 -10.41
N GLU A 84 16.31 16.97 -11.01
CA GLU A 84 16.61 16.78 -12.44
C GLU A 84 16.67 15.30 -12.84
N VAL A 85 17.31 14.47 -11.99
CA VAL A 85 17.40 13.01 -12.25
C VAL A 85 16.05 12.32 -12.09
N CYS A 86 15.27 12.71 -11.10
CA CYS A 86 13.90 12.19 -10.91
C CYS A 86 13.03 12.49 -12.13
N GLU A 87 13.06 13.72 -12.66
CA GLU A 87 12.30 14.12 -13.85
C GLU A 87 12.70 13.31 -15.09
N LYS A 88 14.02 13.12 -15.32
CA LYS A 88 14.53 12.30 -16.43
C LYS A 88 14.05 10.85 -16.36
N ASN A 89 13.83 10.32 -15.16
CA ASN A 89 13.41 8.93 -14.95
C ASN A 89 11.90 8.79 -14.72
N ASN A 90 11.11 9.88 -14.83
CA ASN A 90 9.66 9.90 -14.61
C ASN A 90 9.26 9.30 -13.25
N ILE A 91 9.98 9.68 -12.20
CA ILE A 91 9.71 9.27 -10.81
C ILE A 91 9.57 10.53 -9.94
N ASP A 92 8.63 10.53 -8.99
CA ASP A 92 8.41 11.66 -8.10
C ASP A 92 9.55 11.80 -7.08
N LEU A 93 9.87 13.07 -6.73
CA LEU A 93 10.72 13.39 -5.59
C LEU A 93 9.85 13.79 -4.40
N ILE A 94 10.06 13.11 -3.26
CA ILE A 94 9.55 13.50 -1.95
C ILE A 94 10.75 13.77 -1.04
N SER A 95 10.62 14.68 -0.09
CA SER A 95 11.63 14.83 0.95
C SER A 95 11.03 15.11 2.32
N THR A 96 11.80 14.79 3.36
CA THR A 96 11.48 15.05 4.76
C THR A 96 12.32 16.22 5.26
N PRO A 97 11.81 17.46 5.26
CA PRO A 97 12.50 18.61 5.83
C PRO A 97 12.34 18.67 7.35
N THR A 98 13.36 19.18 8.04
CA THR A 98 13.32 19.38 9.50
C THR A 98 13.16 20.84 9.90
N ASN A 99 13.13 21.77 8.93
CA ASN A 99 12.98 23.19 9.17
C ASN A 99 12.16 23.89 8.06
N LYS A 100 11.75 25.14 8.32
CA LYS A 100 10.92 25.92 7.39
C LYS A 100 11.64 26.20 6.06
N LYS A 101 12.95 26.48 6.11
CA LYS A 101 13.74 26.71 4.88
C LYS A 101 13.72 25.46 3.99
N GLY A 102 13.88 24.28 4.56
CA GLY A 102 13.81 23.02 3.81
C GLY A 102 12.43 22.80 3.16
N ILE A 103 11.34 23.23 3.82
CA ILE A 103 9.99 23.20 3.24
C ILE A 103 9.92 24.15 2.04
N ASP A 104 10.39 25.40 2.20
CA ASP A 104 10.38 26.42 1.13
C ASP A 104 11.24 25.99 -0.07
N ASP A 105 12.33 25.29 0.18
CA ASP A 105 13.19 24.72 -0.87
C ASP A 105 12.45 23.67 -1.71
N LEU A 106 11.65 22.79 -1.08
CA LEU A 106 10.81 21.81 -1.80
C LEU A 106 9.70 22.46 -2.63
N VAL A 107 9.09 23.53 -2.12
CA VAL A 107 8.11 24.33 -2.90
C VAL A 107 8.77 24.93 -4.13
N LYS A 108 9.98 25.53 -4.00
CA LYS A 108 10.73 26.10 -5.12
C LYS A 108 11.11 25.03 -6.17
N LEU A 109 11.36 23.81 -5.74
CA LEU A 109 11.66 22.68 -6.63
C LEU A 109 10.41 22.13 -7.35
N GLY A 110 9.22 22.63 -7.03
CA GLY A 110 7.97 22.13 -7.61
C GLY A 110 7.60 20.72 -7.14
N CYS A 111 8.02 20.32 -5.94
CA CYS A 111 7.54 19.09 -5.34
C CYS A 111 6.04 19.17 -5.09
N THR A 112 5.32 18.07 -5.27
CA THR A 112 3.86 18.00 -5.06
C THR A 112 3.49 17.43 -3.70
N LYS A 113 4.43 16.79 -3.03
CA LYS A 113 4.28 16.09 -1.75
C LYS A 113 5.43 16.44 -0.81
N ILE A 114 5.11 16.48 0.49
CA ILE A 114 6.07 16.75 1.55
C ILE A 114 5.84 15.79 2.72
N LYS A 115 6.91 15.32 3.33
CA LYS A 115 6.84 14.34 4.43
C LYS A 115 7.21 14.96 5.78
N ASN A 116 6.46 14.62 6.82
CA ASN A 116 6.87 14.83 8.21
C ASN A 116 7.30 13.50 8.84
N GLY A 117 8.50 13.45 9.39
CA GLY A 117 9.02 12.29 10.13
C GLY A 117 8.29 12.07 11.46
N SER A 118 8.34 10.84 11.98
CA SER A 118 7.72 10.50 13.27
C SER A 118 8.32 11.30 14.44
N ASP A 119 9.59 11.57 14.40
CA ASP A 119 10.37 12.34 15.37
C ASP A 119 9.98 13.83 15.41
N PHE A 120 9.41 14.37 14.32
CA PHE A 120 8.94 15.75 14.23
C PHE A 120 7.42 15.90 14.37
N LEU A 121 6.70 14.86 14.76
CA LEU A 121 5.23 14.90 14.86
C LEU A 121 4.73 16.00 15.79
N SER A 122 5.38 16.21 16.94
CA SER A 122 5.01 17.23 17.91
C SER A 122 5.41 18.66 17.52
N ASN A 123 6.16 18.84 16.42
CA ASN A 123 6.54 20.17 15.94
C ASN A 123 5.40 20.82 15.13
N LEU A 124 4.38 21.33 15.84
CA LEU A 124 3.21 21.94 15.23
C LEU A 124 3.57 23.15 14.36
N SER A 125 4.64 23.90 14.68
CA SER A 125 5.11 25.02 13.86
C SER A 125 5.57 24.56 12.49
N LEU A 126 6.28 23.43 12.41
CA LEU A 126 6.74 22.83 11.16
C LEU A 126 5.55 22.31 10.34
N ILE A 127 4.66 21.55 10.99
CA ILE A 127 3.45 20.99 10.36
C ILE A 127 2.54 22.09 9.81
N ASN A 128 2.34 23.19 10.55
CA ASN A 128 1.57 24.34 10.07
C ASN A 128 2.22 25.01 8.86
N HIS A 129 3.56 25.07 8.83
CA HIS A 129 4.27 25.60 7.66
C HIS A 129 4.07 24.68 6.44
N MET A 130 4.19 23.35 6.61
CA MET A 130 3.89 22.37 5.55
C MET A 130 2.46 22.51 5.02
N ARG A 131 1.47 22.56 5.92
CA ARG A 131 0.05 22.75 5.54
C ARG A 131 -0.15 24.03 4.69
N ASN A 132 0.49 25.12 5.05
CA ASN A 132 0.33 26.40 4.37
C ASN A 132 0.96 26.45 2.97
N THR A 133 1.76 25.47 2.58
CA THR A 133 2.30 25.34 1.21
C THR A 133 1.27 24.91 0.19
N GLY A 134 0.17 24.27 0.61
CA GLY A 134 -0.81 23.64 -0.27
C GLY A 134 -0.37 22.29 -0.87
N LEU A 135 0.83 21.83 -0.57
CA LEU A 135 1.31 20.51 -0.97
C LEU A 135 0.54 19.40 -0.24
N GLU A 136 0.56 18.18 -0.78
CA GLU A 136 0.09 16.99 -0.06
C GLU A 136 1.04 16.69 1.10
N VAL A 137 0.51 16.69 2.33
CA VAL A 137 1.30 16.49 3.55
C VAL A 137 1.17 15.06 4.02
N ILE A 138 2.30 14.34 4.07
CA ILE A 138 2.37 12.95 4.54
C ILE A 138 2.98 12.97 5.94
N ILE A 139 2.28 12.41 6.93
CA ILE A 139 2.65 12.50 8.34
C ILE A 139 2.80 11.10 8.92
N SER A 140 4.01 10.73 9.33
CA SER A 140 4.26 9.50 10.07
C SER A 140 3.90 9.64 11.55
N THR A 141 3.33 8.56 12.12
CA THR A 141 2.81 8.53 13.49
C THR A 141 3.56 7.54 14.38
N GLY A 142 4.79 7.17 14.03
CA GLY A 142 5.63 6.33 14.87
C GLY A 142 5.93 6.98 16.22
N MET A 143 6.04 6.18 17.28
CA MET A 143 6.31 6.62 18.67
C MET A 143 5.23 7.55 19.28
N ALA A 144 4.18 7.91 18.54
CA ALA A 144 3.19 8.87 18.98
C ALA A 144 2.09 8.24 19.83
N TYR A 145 1.65 8.98 20.83
CA TYR A 145 0.39 8.76 21.52
C TYR A 145 -0.77 9.40 20.74
N GLN A 146 -1.99 8.94 21.01
CA GLN A 146 -3.18 9.39 20.29
C GLN A 146 -3.45 10.90 20.44
N ASP A 147 -3.24 11.46 21.63
CA ASP A 147 -3.42 12.90 21.92
C ASP A 147 -2.49 13.78 21.09
N GLN A 148 -1.24 13.35 20.87
CA GLN A 148 -0.29 14.04 20.00
C GLN A 148 -0.76 14.05 18.54
N ILE A 149 -1.34 12.94 18.07
CA ILE A 149 -1.91 12.87 16.72
C ILE A 149 -3.18 13.73 16.63
N ASP A 150 -4.01 13.76 17.68
CA ASP A 150 -5.19 14.63 17.78
C ASP A 150 -4.79 16.12 17.65
N GLU A 151 -3.75 16.55 18.35
CA GLU A 151 -3.22 17.92 18.26
C GLU A 151 -2.78 18.29 16.84
N VAL A 152 -2.06 17.38 16.18
CA VAL A 152 -1.64 17.57 14.78
C VAL A 152 -2.84 17.65 13.86
N MET A 153 -3.80 16.74 13.98
CA MET A 153 -4.96 16.69 13.09
C MET A 153 -5.92 17.86 13.30
N ASN A 154 -5.90 18.49 14.46
CA ASN A 154 -6.64 19.72 14.73
C ASN A 154 -6.05 20.95 13.98
N GLN A 155 -4.81 20.86 13.48
CA GLN A 155 -4.24 21.92 12.64
C GLN A 155 -4.84 21.94 11.23
N PHE A 156 -5.46 20.82 10.78
CA PHE A 156 -6.01 20.69 9.43
C PHE A 156 -7.53 20.83 9.44
N ILE A 157 -8.05 21.95 8.95
CA ILE A 157 -9.49 22.17 8.72
C ILE A 157 -9.92 21.32 7.51
N ASP A 158 -9.22 21.47 6.39
CA ASP A 158 -9.33 20.60 5.23
C ASP A 158 -8.28 19.50 5.34
N LYS A 159 -8.74 18.25 5.26
CA LYS A 159 -7.93 17.05 5.40
C LYS A 159 -7.74 16.31 4.07
N THR A 160 -8.16 16.87 2.95
CA THR A 160 -8.10 16.23 1.63
C THR A 160 -6.66 15.97 1.18
N ASN A 161 -5.75 16.88 1.54
CA ASN A 161 -4.33 16.83 1.20
C ASN A 161 -3.45 16.26 2.33
N VAL A 162 -4.03 15.40 3.20
CA VAL A 162 -3.28 14.75 4.29
C VAL A 162 -3.31 13.25 4.15
N ILE A 163 -2.17 12.62 4.35
CA ILE A 163 -2.04 11.16 4.50
C ILE A 163 -1.37 10.89 5.85
N LEU A 164 -2.00 10.08 6.70
CA LEU A 164 -1.38 9.58 7.92
C LEU A 164 -0.74 8.22 7.68
N LEU A 165 0.55 8.08 7.97
CA LEU A 165 1.24 6.80 7.91
C LEU A 165 1.30 6.17 9.30
N HIS A 166 0.74 4.98 9.42
CA HIS A 166 1.12 4.09 10.50
C HIS A 166 2.59 3.66 10.32
N CYS A 167 3.33 3.65 11.41
CA CYS A 167 4.76 3.36 11.40
C CYS A 167 5.17 2.83 12.78
N THR A 168 6.11 1.90 12.82
CA THR A 168 6.82 1.49 14.03
C THR A 168 8.28 1.86 13.86
N SER A 169 8.77 2.80 14.70
CA SER A 169 10.15 3.31 14.62
C SER A 169 11.13 2.35 15.29
N SER A 170 11.28 1.16 14.68
CA SER A 170 12.24 0.12 15.04
C SER A 170 12.78 -0.49 13.75
N TYR A 171 14.09 -0.63 13.62
CA TYR A 171 14.78 -0.95 12.36
C TYR A 171 15.73 -2.16 12.51
N PRO A 172 15.33 -3.37 12.06
CA PRO A 172 14.02 -3.71 11.49
C PRO A 172 12.92 -3.88 12.55
N THR A 173 11.66 -3.75 12.14
CA THR A 173 10.49 -4.04 12.97
C THR A 173 10.15 -5.54 12.91
N HIS A 174 10.03 -6.20 14.07
CA HIS A 174 9.48 -7.54 14.18
C HIS A 174 7.95 -7.54 14.02
N TYR A 175 7.38 -8.61 13.47
CA TYR A 175 5.96 -8.70 13.13
C TYR A 175 5.00 -8.44 14.30
N GLU A 176 5.33 -8.91 15.52
CA GLU A 176 4.52 -8.68 16.72
C GLU A 176 4.38 -7.20 17.10
N ASN A 177 5.27 -6.34 16.59
CA ASN A 177 5.28 -4.90 16.87
C ASN A 177 4.66 -4.06 15.74
N VAL A 178 4.30 -4.67 14.60
CA VAL A 178 3.77 -3.94 13.44
C VAL A 178 2.39 -3.33 13.70
N ASN A 179 1.47 -4.09 14.28
CA ASN A 179 0.15 -3.61 14.71
C ASN A 179 -0.66 -2.86 13.61
N LEU A 180 -0.82 -3.42 12.41
CA LEU A 180 -1.48 -2.78 11.27
C LEU A 180 -2.92 -2.29 11.54
N ASN A 181 -3.61 -2.83 12.54
CA ASN A 181 -4.92 -2.32 12.96
C ASN A 181 -4.87 -0.85 13.39
N ARG A 182 -3.71 -0.32 13.81
CA ARG A 182 -3.54 1.12 14.10
C ARG A 182 -3.78 1.98 12.87
N MET A 183 -3.37 1.53 11.68
CA MET A 183 -3.67 2.22 10.41
C MET A 183 -5.17 2.33 10.17
N VAL A 184 -5.91 1.25 10.41
CA VAL A 184 -7.39 1.25 10.31
C VAL A 184 -8.01 2.19 11.33
N SER A 185 -7.47 2.23 12.55
CA SER A 185 -7.91 3.15 13.61
C SER A 185 -7.68 4.62 13.23
N LEU A 186 -6.52 4.96 12.65
CA LEU A 186 -6.21 6.30 12.13
C LEU A 186 -7.24 6.73 11.07
N ARG A 187 -7.51 5.88 10.08
CA ARG A 187 -8.51 6.14 9.04
C ARG A 187 -9.90 6.38 9.63
N ASN A 188 -10.33 5.51 10.53
CA ASN A 188 -11.67 5.58 11.12
C ASN A 188 -11.85 6.80 12.00
N ARG A 189 -10.81 7.21 12.77
CA ARG A 189 -10.85 8.35 13.68
C ARG A 189 -10.80 9.68 12.93
N TYR A 190 -9.83 9.84 12.04
CA TYR A 190 -9.55 11.15 11.44
C TYR A 190 -10.21 11.36 10.07
N LYS A 191 -10.77 10.30 9.46
CA LYS A 191 -11.42 10.33 8.14
C LYS A 191 -10.50 10.87 7.04
N VAL A 192 -9.23 10.47 7.08
CA VAL A 192 -8.19 10.83 6.10
C VAL A 192 -7.69 9.58 5.38
N ARG A 193 -6.97 9.78 4.30
CA ARG A 193 -6.18 8.73 3.66
C ARG A 193 -5.11 8.24 4.61
N VAL A 194 -4.85 6.94 4.55
CA VAL A 194 -3.84 6.30 5.41
C VAL A 194 -2.85 5.50 4.60
N GLY A 195 -1.68 5.33 5.15
CA GLY A 195 -0.61 4.54 4.57
C GLY A 195 0.24 3.84 5.64
N PHE A 196 1.28 3.20 5.18
CA PHE A 196 2.21 2.44 6.01
C PHE A 196 3.66 2.79 5.69
N SER A 197 4.43 3.21 6.68
CA SER A 197 5.89 3.29 6.60
C SER A 197 6.46 1.99 7.15
N ASP A 198 6.96 1.15 6.24
CA ASP A 198 7.30 -0.24 6.50
C ASP A 198 8.78 -0.41 6.85
N HIS A 199 9.04 -0.82 8.09
CA HIS A 199 10.38 -1.13 8.60
C HIS A 199 10.59 -2.64 8.84
N THR A 200 9.68 -3.51 8.36
CA THR A 200 9.87 -4.97 8.41
C THR A 200 10.89 -5.43 7.36
N VAL A 201 11.33 -6.68 7.42
CA VAL A 201 12.38 -7.18 6.52
C VAL A 201 11.90 -7.52 5.12
N ASP A 202 10.62 -7.88 4.94
CA ASP A 202 10.06 -8.38 3.68
C ASP A 202 8.80 -7.61 3.22
N SER A 203 8.05 -8.17 2.26
CA SER A 203 6.84 -7.55 1.70
C SER A 203 5.54 -7.95 2.40
N PHE A 204 5.56 -8.85 3.40
CA PHE A 204 4.34 -9.41 3.98
C PHE A 204 3.48 -8.33 4.66
N SER A 205 4.10 -7.47 5.46
CA SER A 205 3.40 -6.36 6.13
C SER A 205 2.85 -5.34 5.13
N ALA A 206 3.58 -5.05 4.05
CA ALA A 206 3.12 -4.14 3.00
C ALA A 206 1.91 -4.70 2.23
N VAL A 207 1.93 -5.99 1.88
CA VAL A 207 0.79 -6.68 1.27
C VAL A 207 -0.42 -6.64 2.19
N ALA A 208 -0.24 -6.97 3.49
CA ALA A 208 -1.31 -6.92 4.47
C ALA A 208 -1.87 -5.49 4.64
N SER A 209 -1.00 -4.46 4.70
CA SER A 209 -1.43 -3.06 4.77
C SER A 209 -2.22 -2.63 3.53
N THR A 210 -1.82 -3.10 2.33
CA THR A 210 -2.54 -2.85 1.08
C THR A 210 -3.96 -3.43 1.14
N ILE A 211 -4.12 -4.67 1.61
CA ILE A 211 -5.41 -5.33 1.79
C ILE A 211 -6.28 -4.56 2.80
N LEU A 212 -5.68 -3.98 3.83
CA LEU A 212 -6.36 -3.12 4.81
C LEU A 212 -6.65 -1.69 4.29
N GLY A 213 -6.29 -1.40 3.03
CA GLY A 213 -6.60 -0.13 2.35
C GLY A 213 -5.54 0.95 2.54
N SER A 214 -4.27 0.57 2.60
CA SER A 214 -3.15 1.51 2.53
C SER A 214 -3.10 2.15 1.15
N GLU A 215 -3.10 3.49 1.11
CA GLU A 215 -2.99 4.26 -0.13
C GLU A 215 -1.54 4.72 -0.41
N PHE A 216 -0.67 4.62 0.57
CA PHE A 216 0.73 5.05 0.50
C PHE A 216 1.61 4.05 1.27
N ILE A 217 2.68 3.57 0.66
CA ILE A 217 3.64 2.67 1.31
C ILE A 217 5.05 3.20 1.09
N GLU A 218 5.83 3.26 2.16
CA GLU A 218 7.20 3.74 2.18
C GLU A 218 8.12 2.62 2.69
N LYS A 219 9.26 2.39 2.03
CA LYS A 219 10.23 1.37 2.39
C LYS A 219 11.65 1.88 2.21
N HIS A 220 12.52 1.70 3.22
CA HIS A 220 13.94 2.04 3.11
C HIS A 220 14.62 1.25 2.00
N TYR A 221 15.45 1.95 1.22
CA TYR A 221 16.03 1.46 -0.02
C TYR A 221 17.51 1.78 -0.13
N THR A 222 18.31 0.85 -0.61
CA THR A 222 19.74 0.96 -0.81
C THR A 222 20.19 0.28 -2.11
N LEU A 223 21.40 0.58 -2.58
CA LEU A 223 22.02 -0.18 -3.68
C LEU A 223 22.59 -1.53 -3.21
N ASP A 224 23.10 -1.61 -1.98
CA ASP A 224 23.72 -2.81 -1.40
C ASP A 224 23.66 -2.72 0.13
N HIS A 225 23.30 -3.80 0.81
CA HIS A 225 23.25 -3.91 2.28
C HIS A 225 24.64 -3.69 2.93
N ASN A 226 25.73 -3.96 2.19
CA ASN A 226 27.11 -3.89 2.68
C ASN A 226 27.76 -2.51 2.48
N LEU A 227 27.02 -1.51 1.99
CA LEU A 227 27.53 -0.14 1.96
C LEU A 227 27.70 0.40 3.38
N PRO A 228 28.70 1.28 3.63
CA PRO A 228 28.91 1.88 4.94
C PRO A 228 27.83 2.91 5.25
N GLY A 229 27.20 2.81 6.42
CA GLY A 229 26.17 3.74 6.87
C GLY A 229 25.14 3.05 7.76
N PRO A 230 24.30 3.83 8.46
CA PRO A 230 23.39 3.30 9.46
C PRO A 230 22.18 2.57 8.88
N ASP A 231 21.70 2.96 7.68
CA ASP A 231 20.40 2.50 7.18
C ASP A 231 20.50 1.37 6.14
N HIS A 232 21.71 1.09 5.60
CA HIS A 232 21.87 0.11 4.52
C HIS A 232 21.48 -1.31 4.92
N HIS A 233 21.80 -1.74 6.13
CA HIS A 233 21.66 -3.15 6.57
C HIS A 233 20.20 -3.63 6.65
N PHE A 234 19.24 -2.73 6.91
CA PHE A 234 17.80 -3.05 6.97
C PHE A 234 17.00 -2.57 5.76
N SER A 235 17.63 -1.80 4.85
CA SER A 235 17.03 -1.31 3.62
C SER A 235 16.95 -2.41 2.58
N ILE A 236 16.01 -2.35 1.64
CA ILE A 236 15.91 -3.30 0.54
C ILE A 236 16.72 -2.85 -0.67
N THR A 237 17.28 -3.81 -1.42
CA THR A 237 18.05 -3.61 -2.66
C THR A 237 17.13 -3.39 -3.87
N PRO A 238 17.66 -3.00 -5.07
CA PRO A 238 16.85 -2.84 -6.29
C PRO A 238 16.06 -4.09 -6.68
N LEU A 239 16.65 -5.28 -6.51
CA LEU A 239 15.97 -6.53 -6.83
C LEU A 239 14.82 -6.80 -5.85
N GLU A 240 15.08 -6.64 -4.56
CA GLU A 240 14.07 -6.78 -3.51
C GLU A 240 12.96 -5.74 -3.64
N LEU A 241 13.30 -4.48 -3.98
CA LEU A 241 12.30 -3.42 -4.23
C LEU A 241 11.39 -3.77 -5.42
N LYS A 242 11.94 -4.35 -6.48
CA LYS A 242 11.14 -4.82 -7.62
C LYS A 242 10.12 -5.88 -7.22
N ASP A 243 10.55 -6.87 -6.41
CA ASP A 243 9.66 -7.92 -5.91
C ASP A 243 8.63 -7.35 -4.92
N TYR A 244 9.04 -6.42 -4.06
CA TYR A 244 8.18 -5.69 -3.13
C TYR A 244 7.08 -4.90 -3.86
N VAL A 245 7.43 -4.11 -4.88
CA VAL A 245 6.48 -3.37 -5.73
C VAL A 245 5.51 -4.33 -6.43
N LYS A 246 6.02 -5.44 -6.96
CA LYS A 246 5.20 -6.48 -7.61
C LYS A 246 4.20 -7.10 -6.63
N ALA A 247 4.62 -7.40 -5.40
CA ALA A 247 3.75 -7.98 -4.38
C ALA A 247 2.58 -7.02 -4.02
N ILE A 248 2.87 -5.72 -3.83
CA ILE A 248 1.86 -4.70 -3.57
C ILE A 248 0.90 -4.53 -4.74
N LYS A 249 1.41 -4.47 -5.98
CA LYS A 249 0.57 -4.37 -7.19
C LYS A 249 -0.34 -5.60 -7.34
N ASN A 250 0.17 -6.80 -7.05
CA ASN A 250 -0.63 -8.02 -7.04
C ASN A 250 -1.70 -7.99 -5.95
N ALA A 251 -1.41 -7.47 -4.75
CA ALA A 251 -2.40 -7.31 -3.69
C ALA A 251 -3.57 -6.40 -4.13
N ASN A 252 -3.26 -5.29 -4.80
CA ASN A 252 -4.31 -4.40 -5.38
C ASN A 252 -5.16 -5.13 -6.44
N ILE A 253 -4.56 -6.00 -7.26
CA ILE A 253 -5.29 -6.78 -8.27
C ILE A 253 -6.18 -7.83 -7.60
N ILE A 254 -5.69 -8.53 -6.57
CA ILE A 254 -6.41 -9.57 -5.83
C ILE A 254 -7.66 -9.03 -5.14
N LEU A 255 -7.64 -7.78 -4.68
CA LEU A 255 -8.81 -7.13 -4.08
C LEU A 255 -10.02 -7.08 -5.03
N GLY A 256 -9.80 -6.96 -6.33
CA GLY A 256 -10.81 -7.10 -7.36
C GLY A 256 -12.04 -6.20 -7.18
N SER A 257 -13.22 -6.79 -7.39
CA SER A 257 -14.53 -6.14 -7.28
C SER A 257 -15.32 -6.71 -6.10
N ASN A 258 -16.16 -5.88 -5.47
CA ASN A 258 -17.11 -6.29 -4.44
C ASN A 258 -18.42 -6.87 -5.02
N LYS A 259 -18.56 -6.98 -6.34
CA LYS A 259 -19.73 -7.60 -6.98
C LYS A 259 -19.66 -9.11 -6.81
N ILE A 260 -20.78 -9.67 -6.33
CA ILE A 260 -20.93 -11.13 -6.20
C ILE A 260 -21.48 -11.68 -7.50
N GLU A 261 -20.57 -11.98 -8.43
CA GLU A 261 -20.88 -12.60 -9.73
C GLU A 261 -19.73 -13.51 -10.17
N PRO A 262 -19.99 -14.49 -11.03
CA PRO A 262 -18.92 -15.31 -11.57
C PRO A 262 -17.87 -14.47 -12.31
N SER A 263 -16.60 -14.77 -12.08
CA SER A 263 -15.47 -14.17 -12.79
C SER A 263 -15.53 -14.49 -14.28
N LYS A 264 -14.73 -13.78 -15.09
CA LYS A 264 -14.67 -14.02 -16.53
C LYS A 264 -14.32 -15.48 -16.85
N SER A 265 -13.33 -16.04 -16.16
CA SER A 265 -12.90 -17.43 -16.33
C SER A 265 -13.96 -18.45 -15.91
N GLU A 266 -14.72 -18.16 -14.85
CA GLU A 266 -15.82 -19.03 -14.43
C GLU A 266 -17.00 -19.02 -15.41
N LYS A 267 -17.29 -17.87 -16.03
CA LYS A 267 -18.37 -17.76 -17.05
C LYS A 267 -18.14 -18.69 -18.24
N GLU A 268 -16.90 -19.01 -18.58
CA GLU A 268 -16.54 -19.95 -19.65
C GLU A 268 -16.89 -21.39 -19.30
N THR A 269 -16.95 -21.74 -18.01
CA THR A 269 -17.20 -23.09 -17.54
C THR A 269 -18.59 -23.29 -16.92
N LEU A 270 -19.39 -22.23 -16.75
CA LEU A 270 -20.67 -22.25 -16.07
C LEU A 270 -21.60 -23.34 -16.63
N VAL A 271 -21.77 -23.41 -17.96
CA VAL A 271 -22.66 -24.35 -18.63
C VAL A 271 -22.27 -25.80 -18.30
N ASN A 272 -20.97 -26.10 -18.30
CA ASN A 272 -20.48 -27.45 -18.06
C ASN A 272 -20.47 -27.84 -16.58
N SER A 273 -20.52 -26.86 -15.66
CA SER A 273 -20.31 -27.09 -14.22
C SER A 273 -21.59 -27.00 -13.40
N GLN A 274 -22.54 -26.18 -13.83
CA GLN A 274 -23.83 -26.04 -13.12
C GLN A 274 -24.81 -27.14 -13.48
N LEU A 275 -25.90 -27.27 -12.70
CA LEU A 275 -26.93 -28.28 -12.87
C LEU A 275 -28.19 -27.68 -13.45
N SER A 276 -28.89 -28.48 -14.26
CA SER A 276 -30.24 -28.23 -14.72
C SER A 276 -31.20 -29.32 -14.21
N MET A 277 -32.46 -29.06 -14.30
CA MET A 277 -33.54 -30.04 -13.99
C MET A 277 -33.82 -30.91 -15.20
N PHE A 278 -33.97 -32.20 -14.98
CA PHE A 278 -34.32 -33.23 -15.97
C PHE A 278 -35.46 -34.11 -15.45
N TYR A 279 -36.29 -34.67 -16.34
CA TYR A 279 -37.30 -35.62 -15.98
C TYR A 279 -36.70 -36.99 -15.65
N SER A 280 -37.12 -37.56 -14.51
CA SER A 280 -36.63 -38.88 -14.01
C SER A 280 -37.33 -40.06 -14.66
N LYS A 281 -38.48 -39.83 -15.30
CA LYS A 281 -39.32 -40.81 -15.99
C LYS A 281 -40.10 -40.15 -17.12
N ASP A 282 -40.76 -40.98 -17.96
CA ASP A 282 -41.73 -40.49 -18.94
C ASP A 282 -43.00 -40.01 -18.26
N LEU A 283 -43.55 -38.86 -18.68
CA LEU A 283 -44.76 -38.26 -18.17
C LEU A 283 -45.63 -37.75 -19.32
N ASP A 284 -46.96 -37.83 -19.17
CA ASP A 284 -47.91 -37.38 -20.18
C ASP A 284 -49.08 -36.64 -19.54
N ASN A 285 -49.14 -35.31 -19.71
CA ASN A 285 -50.17 -34.43 -19.14
C ASN A 285 -50.42 -34.58 -17.62
N GLU A 286 -49.44 -35.06 -16.89
CA GLU A 286 -49.51 -35.27 -15.43
C GLU A 286 -49.12 -34.01 -14.65
N ILE A 287 -49.47 -34.01 -13.36
CA ILE A 287 -48.99 -33.00 -12.41
C ILE A 287 -47.59 -33.39 -11.97
N LEU A 288 -46.61 -32.50 -12.15
CA LEU A 288 -45.22 -32.74 -11.79
C LEU A 288 -45.04 -32.85 -10.26
N LYS A 289 -44.47 -33.97 -9.82
CA LYS A 289 -44.16 -34.28 -8.42
C LYS A 289 -42.67 -34.16 -8.16
N GLU A 290 -42.28 -34.06 -6.91
CA GLU A 290 -40.88 -33.89 -6.49
C GLU A 290 -39.96 -35.00 -6.98
N GLY A 291 -40.40 -36.26 -6.96
CA GLY A 291 -39.65 -37.43 -7.43
C GLY A 291 -39.57 -37.58 -8.96
N ASP A 292 -40.28 -36.73 -9.70
CA ASP A 292 -40.34 -36.80 -11.16
C ASP A 292 -39.18 -36.06 -11.85
N ILE A 293 -38.30 -35.44 -11.07
CA ILE A 293 -37.14 -34.68 -11.57
C ILE A 293 -35.89 -35.11 -10.85
N TYR A 294 -34.80 -34.96 -11.55
CA TYR A 294 -33.44 -35.06 -11.00
C TYR A 294 -32.55 -33.93 -11.52
N PHE A 295 -31.38 -33.76 -10.92
CA PHE A 295 -30.44 -32.70 -11.28
C PHE A 295 -29.21 -33.25 -11.92
N SER A 296 -28.84 -32.72 -13.06
CA SER A 296 -27.63 -33.13 -13.77
C SER A 296 -27.02 -31.96 -14.58
N ARG A 297 -25.84 -32.13 -15.05
CA ARG A 297 -25.19 -31.23 -16.03
C ARG A 297 -25.71 -31.54 -17.45
N PRO A 298 -25.68 -30.55 -18.35
CA PRO A 298 -25.17 -29.19 -18.27
C PRO A 298 -26.13 -28.20 -17.62
N GLY A 299 -25.59 -27.04 -17.22
CA GLY A 299 -26.31 -25.93 -16.54
C GLY A 299 -26.95 -24.91 -17.46
N ASP A 300 -27.26 -25.29 -18.70
CA ASP A 300 -27.90 -24.42 -19.71
C ASP A 300 -29.46 -24.46 -19.65
N GLY A 301 -30.02 -25.23 -18.73
CA GLY A 301 -31.44 -25.33 -18.47
C GLY A 301 -31.88 -24.59 -17.21
N ILE A 302 -33.05 -24.99 -16.66
CA ILE A 302 -33.58 -24.39 -15.46
C ILE A 302 -32.82 -24.92 -14.22
N PRO A 303 -32.25 -24.03 -13.39
CA PRO A 303 -31.42 -24.43 -12.27
C PRO A 303 -32.26 -25.04 -11.13
N PRO A 304 -31.66 -25.94 -10.29
CA PRO A 304 -32.34 -26.65 -9.19
C PRO A 304 -33.07 -25.78 -8.17
N ASN A 305 -32.55 -24.59 -7.90
CA ASN A 305 -33.13 -23.63 -6.95
C ASN A 305 -34.50 -23.05 -7.40
N LYS A 306 -34.92 -23.32 -8.64
CA LYS A 306 -36.20 -22.94 -9.17
C LYS A 306 -37.24 -24.09 -9.14
N LYS A 307 -36.89 -25.26 -8.55
CA LYS A 307 -37.74 -26.46 -8.50
C LYS A 307 -39.16 -26.17 -7.98
N SER A 308 -39.31 -25.41 -6.93
CA SER A 308 -40.59 -25.05 -6.32
C SER A 308 -41.56 -24.34 -7.27
N ASN A 309 -41.01 -23.69 -8.31
CA ASN A 309 -41.85 -22.99 -9.29
C ASN A 309 -42.59 -23.93 -10.23
N PHE A 310 -42.22 -25.20 -10.27
CA PHE A 310 -42.75 -26.21 -11.23
C PHE A 310 -43.45 -27.38 -10.56
N ILE A 311 -43.08 -27.75 -9.35
CA ILE A 311 -43.79 -28.81 -8.61
C ILE A 311 -45.26 -28.41 -8.40
N GLY A 312 -46.16 -29.35 -8.68
CA GLY A 312 -47.60 -29.14 -8.61
C GLY A 312 -48.25 -28.56 -9.86
N LYS A 313 -47.42 -28.15 -10.87
CA LYS A 313 -47.95 -27.73 -12.17
C LYS A 313 -48.27 -28.91 -13.08
N ARG A 314 -49.24 -28.73 -13.96
CA ARG A 314 -49.61 -29.74 -14.98
C ARG A 314 -48.74 -29.55 -16.22
N LEU A 315 -48.20 -30.67 -16.74
CA LEU A 315 -47.56 -30.72 -18.05
C LEU A 315 -48.60 -30.49 -19.16
N ASN A 316 -48.21 -29.80 -20.21
CA ASN A 316 -49.04 -29.54 -21.40
C ASN A 316 -48.61 -30.40 -22.60
N LYS A 317 -47.63 -31.29 -22.43
CA LYS A 317 -47.11 -32.19 -23.44
C LYS A 317 -46.55 -33.46 -22.79
N LYS A 318 -46.30 -34.48 -23.65
CA LYS A 318 -45.53 -35.65 -23.27
C LYS A 318 -44.05 -35.28 -23.15
N VAL A 319 -43.38 -35.75 -22.11
CA VAL A 319 -41.94 -35.60 -21.87
C VAL A 319 -41.32 -36.96 -21.61
N SER A 320 -40.04 -37.11 -21.97
CA SER A 320 -39.33 -38.39 -21.83
C SER A 320 -38.32 -38.32 -20.67
N LYS A 321 -38.00 -39.48 -20.09
CA LYS A 321 -36.92 -39.63 -19.14
C LYS A 321 -35.60 -39.10 -19.72
N GLY A 322 -34.90 -38.25 -18.95
CA GLY A 322 -33.64 -37.64 -19.37
C GLY A 322 -33.82 -36.37 -20.22
N GLU A 323 -35.02 -35.99 -20.58
CA GLU A 323 -35.30 -34.69 -21.23
C GLU A 323 -35.12 -33.55 -20.23
N LYS A 324 -34.59 -32.41 -20.66
CA LYS A 324 -34.48 -31.20 -19.84
C LYS A 324 -35.88 -30.60 -19.59
N LEU A 325 -36.06 -30.11 -18.38
CA LEU A 325 -37.26 -29.37 -18.05
C LEU A 325 -37.23 -27.95 -18.60
N HIS A 326 -38.26 -27.53 -19.33
CA HIS A 326 -38.41 -26.21 -19.91
C HIS A 326 -39.63 -25.47 -19.33
N LYS A 327 -39.54 -24.14 -19.28
CA LYS A 327 -40.67 -23.31 -18.77
C LYS A 327 -41.96 -23.50 -19.55
N PHE A 328 -41.87 -23.82 -20.83
CA PHE A 328 -42.97 -24.00 -21.76
C PHE A 328 -43.65 -25.39 -21.66
N ASP A 329 -43.11 -26.30 -20.84
CA ASP A 329 -43.66 -27.64 -20.66
C ASP A 329 -44.92 -27.66 -19.79
N PHE A 330 -45.38 -26.50 -19.25
CA PHE A 330 -46.43 -26.39 -18.27
C PHE A 330 -47.55 -25.44 -18.70
N ILE A 331 -48.76 -25.73 -18.19
CA ILE A 331 -49.95 -24.88 -18.26
C ILE A 331 -49.93 -23.94 -17.06
#